data_2fe97e46e0aab9a32973b900697114e7
#
_entry.id   2fe97e46e0aab9a32973b900697114e7
#
_cell.length_a   1.000
_cell.length_b   1.000
_cell.length_c   1.000
_cell.angle_alpha   90.00
_cell.angle_beta   90.00
_cell.angle_gamma   90.00
#
_symmetry.space_group_name_H-M   'P 1'
#
loop_
_entity.id
_entity.type
_entity.pdbx_description
1 polymer ?
#
loop_
_entity_poly.entity_id
_entity_poly.type
_entity_poly.pdbx_seq_one_letter_code
_entity_poly.pdbx_strand_id
1 'polypeptide(L)'
;GFTEDMILKAPSRNIMNQLARSVLALYSYDESADDTSLENVLRQSIGLIARFPLIAANAFAAKRHYFDGKSLILHNPEPELSVAENILRMIRPDKAYTPEESHLLDLMLILHAEHSSNNSTFVCRAMSSSGTDTYSAIAGAVGSLKGPLHGGANAKVMQMFRDIRAHVGTAPTDDALGAYLDQILDGEAGDRSGKIYGLGHAVYTM
;
A
#
# COMPACT_ATOMS: atom_id res chain seq x y z
N GLY A 1 0.68 23.39 6.29
CA GLY A 1 1.63 22.72 5.38
C GLY A 1 1.00 21.54 4.65
N PHE A 2 1.71 20.91 3.69
CA PHE A 2 1.17 19.86 2.79
C PHE A 2 0.37 18.78 3.51
N THR A 3 0.93 18.17 4.56
CA THR A 3 0.21 17.14 5.34
C THR A 3 -1.09 17.68 5.95
N GLU A 4 -1.07 18.88 6.50
CA GLU A 4 -2.26 19.50 7.07
C GLU A 4 -3.34 19.73 6.02
N ASP A 5 -2.98 20.33 4.90
CA ASP A 5 -3.94 20.75 3.88
C ASP A 5 -4.46 19.56 3.06
N MET A 6 -3.59 18.63 2.68
CA MET A 6 -3.93 17.52 1.80
C MET A 6 -4.39 16.26 2.51
N ILE A 7 -4.00 16.04 3.76
CA ILE A 7 -4.28 14.82 4.49
C ILE A 7 -5.23 15.07 5.66
N LEU A 8 -4.89 15.99 6.58
CA LEU A 8 -5.66 16.19 7.81
C LEU A 8 -6.98 16.92 7.57
N LYS A 9 -7.02 17.92 6.69
CA LYS A 9 -8.26 18.66 6.35
C LYS A 9 -9.19 17.89 5.40
N ALA A 10 -8.67 16.89 4.71
CA ALA A 10 -9.44 16.06 3.78
C ALA A 10 -9.12 14.56 3.96
N PRO A 11 -9.37 13.99 5.15
CA PRO A 11 -9.02 12.60 5.44
C PRO A 11 -9.84 11.64 4.57
N SER A 12 -9.26 10.47 4.26
CA SER A 12 -9.92 9.42 3.49
C SER A 12 -9.97 8.11 4.26
N ARG A 13 -11.11 7.41 4.16
CA ARG A 13 -11.20 6.02 4.63
C ARG A 13 -10.30 5.07 3.85
N ASN A 14 -9.99 5.42 2.60
CA ASN A 14 -9.14 4.66 1.70
C ASN A 14 -7.78 5.34 1.56
N ILE A 15 -6.74 4.71 2.12
CA ILE A 15 -5.36 5.25 2.12
C ILE A 15 -4.81 5.36 0.70
N MET A 16 -5.13 4.42 -0.19
CA MET A 16 -4.68 4.49 -1.59
C MET A 16 -5.27 5.68 -2.34
N ASN A 17 -6.55 6.03 -2.07
CA ASN A 17 -7.14 7.26 -2.60
C ASN A 17 -6.43 8.51 -2.05
N GLN A 18 -6.12 8.52 -0.75
CA GLN A 18 -5.37 9.60 -0.13
C GLN A 18 -3.99 9.76 -0.75
N LEU A 19 -3.29 8.64 -0.99
CA LEU A 19 -1.97 8.62 -1.62
C LEU A 19 -2.03 9.18 -3.04
N ALA A 20 -2.96 8.71 -3.88
CA ALA A 20 -3.11 9.19 -5.25
C ALA A 20 -3.36 10.71 -5.32
N ARG A 21 -4.27 11.23 -4.47
CA ARG A 21 -4.53 12.68 -4.38
C ARG A 21 -3.31 13.47 -3.93
N SER A 22 -2.57 12.94 -2.95
CA SER A 22 -1.38 13.59 -2.43
C SER A 22 -0.27 13.63 -3.49
N VAL A 23 -0.08 12.55 -4.23
CA VAL A 23 0.89 12.50 -5.34
C VAL A 23 0.55 13.54 -6.40
N LEU A 24 -0.71 13.59 -6.84
CA LEU A 24 -1.15 14.56 -7.84
C LEU A 24 -0.97 16.01 -7.35
N ALA A 25 -1.24 16.28 -6.07
CA ALA A 25 -1.08 17.61 -5.49
C ALA A 25 0.39 18.07 -5.39
N LEU A 26 1.36 17.14 -5.37
CA LEU A 26 2.78 17.48 -5.38
C LEU A 26 3.22 18.22 -6.65
N TYR A 27 2.47 18.07 -7.73
CA TYR A 27 2.66 18.86 -8.96
C TYR A 27 2.76 20.36 -8.66
N SER A 28 1.88 20.90 -7.82
CA SER A 28 1.84 22.33 -7.48
C SER A 28 3.02 22.81 -6.62
N TYR A 29 3.88 21.91 -6.19
CA TYR A 29 5.07 22.20 -5.36
C TYR A 29 6.38 21.94 -6.11
N ASP A 30 6.31 21.66 -7.42
CA ASP A 30 7.48 21.45 -8.28
C ASP A 30 7.45 22.44 -9.44
N GLU A 31 8.35 23.41 -9.45
CA GLU A 31 8.43 24.43 -10.50
C GLU A 31 8.75 23.83 -11.87
N SER A 32 9.32 22.63 -11.92
CA SER A 32 9.65 21.89 -13.13
C SER A 32 8.72 20.69 -13.35
N ALA A 33 7.45 20.77 -12.88
CA ALA A 33 6.53 19.64 -12.94
C ALA A 33 6.30 19.12 -14.36
N ASP A 34 6.22 20.00 -15.34
CA ASP A 34 5.96 19.69 -16.76
C ASP A 34 7.23 19.34 -17.58
N ASP A 35 8.41 19.43 -16.98
CA ASP A 35 9.64 19.01 -17.64
C ASP A 35 9.74 17.47 -17.64
N THR A 36 9.52 16.89 -18.81
CA THR A 36 9.56 15.43 -19.05
C THR A 36 10.93 14.94 -19.51
N SER A 37 11.99 15.73 -19.36
CA SER A 37 13.36 15.26 -19.60
C SER A 37 13.70 14.09 -18.69
N LEU A 38 14.53 13.17 -19.17
CA LEU A 38 14.91 11.96 -18.42
C LEU A 38 15.50 12.31 -17.04
N GLU A 39 16.34 13.33 -16.98
CA GLU A 39 16.96 13.78 -15.74
C GLU A 39 15.92 14.27 -14.74
N ASN A 40 14.97 15.09 -15.18
CA ASN A 40 13.93 15.62 -14.30
C ASN A 40 12.93 14.53 -13.86
N VAL A 41 12.52 13.63 -14.76
CA VAL A 41 11.67 12.48 -14.42
C VAL A 41 12.35 11.59 -13.37
N LEU A 42 13.66 11.36 -13.50
CA LEU A 42 14.41 10.60 -12.49
C LEU A 42 14.44 11.33 -11.13
N ARG A 43 14.71 12.64 -11.13
CA ARG A 43 14.67 13.48 -9.93
C ARG A 43 13.29 13.41 -9.23
N GLN A 44 12.22 13.57 -10.01
CA GLN A 44 10.85 13.50 -9.51
C GLN A 44 10.52 12.10 -8.95
N SER A 45 10.94 11.04 -9.65
CA SER A 45 10.71 9.66 -9.21
C SER A 45 11.40 9.34 -7.90
N ILE A 46 12.66 9.72 -7.72
CA ILE A 46 13.40 9.57 -6.45
C ILE A 46 12.71 10.39 -5.36
N GLY A 47 12.30 11.61 -5.66
CA GLY A 47 11.56 12.46 -4.75
C GLY A 47 10.22 11.86 -4.30
N LEU A 48 9.51 11.18 -5.19
CA LEU A 48 8.27 10.45 -4.85
C LEU A 48 8.56 9.24 -3.98
N ILE A 49 9.56 8.41 -4.30
CA ILE A 49 9.97 7.26 -3.48
C ILE A 49 10.24 7.70 -2.03
N ALA A 50 10.94 8.80 -1.85
CA ALA A 50 11.25 9.33 -0.51
C ALA A 50 10.01 9.86 0.24
N ARG A 51 9.01 10.40 -0.47
CA ARG A 51 7.80 11.00 0.14
C ARG A 51 6.68 10.00 0.40
N PHE A 52 6.60 8.93 -0.38
CA PHE A 52 5.51 7.93 -0.25
C PHE A 52 5.36 7.36 1.16
N PRO A 53 6.42 6.93 1.86
CA PRO A 53 6.31 6.43 3.23
C PRO A 53 5.67 7.42 4.19
N LEU A 54 6.09 8.68 4.13
CA LEU A 54 5.57 9.74 4.99
C LEU A 54 4.09 10.05 4.68
N ILE A 55 3.74 10.16 3.40
CA ILE A 55 2.34 10.40 3.00
C ILE A 55 1.45 9.24 3.42
N ALA A 56 1.89 8.00 3.22
CA ALA A 56 1.14 6.80 3.60
C ALA A 56 0.96 6.69 5.12
N ALA A 57 2.02 6.95 5.89
CA ALA A 57 1.96 6.93 7.36
C ALA A 57 1.03 8.02 7.91
N ASN A 58 1.11 9.24 7.40
CA ASN A 58 0.23 10.34 7.80
C ASN A 58 -1.23 10.08 7.40
N ALA A 59 -1.47 9.50 6.21
CA ALA A 59 -2.79 9.09 5.77
C ALA A 59 -3.38 7.98 6.66
N PHE A 60 -2.55 7.03 7.09
CA PHE A 60 -2.94 5.98 8.03
C PHE A 60 -3.29 6.55 9.41
N ALA A 61 -2.47 7.46 9.96
CA ALA A 61 -2.73 8.13 11.22
C ALA A 61 -4.02 8.96 11.18
N ALA A 62 -4.23 9.72 10.09
CA ALA A 62 -5.46 10.49 9.87
C ALA A 62 -6.68 9.56 9.78
N LYS A 63 -6.61 8.47 9.02
CA LYS A 63 -7.69 7.48 8.95
C LYS A 63 -8.04 6.93 10.32
N ARG A 64 -7.04 6.52 11.10
CA ARG A 64 -7.26 6.00 12.47
C ARG A 64 -7.91 7.03 13.38
N HIS A 65 -7.51 8.30 13.28
CA HIS A 65 -8.06 9.36 14.08
C HIS A 65 -9.52 9.66 13.71
N TYR A 66 -9.78 9.99 12.46
CA TYR A 66 -11.10 10.47 12.02
C TYR A 66 -12.16 9.37 11.91
N PHE A 67 -11.75 8.12 11.66
CA PHE A 67 -12.70 7.05 11.36
C PHE A 67 -12.67 5.88 12.33
N ASP A 68 -11.57 5.70 13.06
CA ASP A 68 -11.42 4.57 13.98
C ASP A 68 -11.35 5.06 15.46
N GLY A 69 -11.53 6.37 15.72
CA GLY A 69 -11.59 6.96 17.06
C GLY A 69 -10.27 6.89 17.85
N LYS A 70 -9.12 6.82 17.17
CA LYS A 70 -7.80 6.78 17.81
C LYS A 70 -7.20 8.18 17.93
N SER A 71 -6.24 8.35 18.84
CA SER A 71 -5.48 9.59 18.94
C SER A 71 -4.71 9.87 17.64
N LEU A 72 -4.64 11.14 17.24
CA LEU A 72 -3.81 11.57 16.13
C LEU A 72 -2.36 11.65 16.60
N ILE A 73 -1.54 10.72 16.11
CA ILE A 73 -0.11 10.69 16.41
C ILE A 73 0.62 10.69 15.07
N LEU A 74 1.47 11.70 14.86
CA LEU A 74 2.29 11.86 13.67
C LEU A 74 3.76 11.81 14.08
N HIS A 75 4.55 11.09 13.32
CA HIS A 75 5.99 11.01 13.51
C HIS A 75 6.72 11.47 12.25
N ASN A 76 7.79 12.21 12.42
CA ASN A 76 8.67 12.58 11.31
C ASN A 76 9.65 11.43 11.01
N PRO A 77 10.05 11.23 9.75
CA PRO A 77 11.11 10.30 9.42
C PRO A 77 12.45 10.75 10.03
N GLU A 78 13.33 9.80 10.26
CA GLU A 78 14.70 10.04 10.71
C GLU A 78 15.67 9.68 9.58
N PRO A 79 16.59 10.60 9.21
CA PRO A 79 17.46 10.42 8.05
C PRO A 79 18.39 9.21 8.14
N GLU A 80 18.75 8.83 9.36
CA GLU A 80 19.69 7.73 9.63
C GLU A 80 19.04 6.33 9.52
N LEU A 81 17.70 6.28 9.46
CA LEU A 81 16.97 5.04 9.38
C LEU A 81 16.65 4.66 7.93
N SER A 82 16.60 3.36 7.67
CA SER A 82 16.14 2.82 6.39
C SER A 82 14.68 3.18 6.10
N VAL A 83 14.23 2.95 4.87
CA VAL A 83 12.83 3.16 4.47
C VAL A 83 11.89 2.27 5.29
N ALA A 84 12.25 1.00 5.48
CA ALA A 84 11.45 0.05 6.25
C ALA A 84 11.32 0.45 7.72
N GLU A 85 12.43 0.83 8.35
CA GLU A 85 12.45 1.32 9.74
C GLU A 85 11.62 2.58 9.91
N ASN A 86 11.76 3.54 9.00
CA ASN A 86 10.96 4.75 9.01
C ASN A 86 9.46 4.46 8.86
N ILE A 87 9.06 3.54 7.99
CA ILE A 87 7.65 3.14 7.83
C ILE A 87 7.11 2.59 9.15
N LEU A 88 7.80 1.59 9.74
CA LEU A 88 7.37 0.96 11.00
C LEU A 88 7.26 1.97 12.13
N ARG A 89 8.28 2.81 12.28
CA ARG A 89 8.34 3.87 13.28
C ARG A 89 7.20 4.88 13.11
N MET A 90 6.92 5.30 11.89
CA MET A 90 5.89 6.31 11.64
C MET A 90 4.45 5.80 11.81
N ILE A 91 4.18 4.53 11.51
CA ILE A 91 2.83 3.97 11.64
C ILE A 91 2.48 3.51 13.05
N ARG A 92 3.47 3.37 13.95
CA ARG A 92 3.29 2.90 15.33
C ARG A 92 3.33 4.06 16.31
N PRO A 93 2.34 4.18 17.22
CA PRO A 93 2.28 5.28 18.17
C PRO A 93 3.50 5.38 19.10
N ASP A 94 4.06 4.24 19.48
CA ASP A 94 5.23 4.09 20.36
C ASP A 94 6.56 4.11 19.63
N LYS A 95 6.55 4.17 18.27
CA LYS A 95 7.73 4.08 17.38
C LYS A 95 8.50 2.75 17.47
N ALA A 96 7.96 1.77 18.20
CA ALA A 96 8.68 0.52 18.47
C ALA A 96 8.61 -0.44 17.28
N TYR A 97 9.72 -1.07 16.95
CA TYR A 97 9.84 -2.17 15.99
C TYR A 97 11.06 -3.01 16.34
N THR A 98 11.10 -4.25 15.86
CA THR A 98 12.27 -5.11 16.01
C THR A 98 13.13 -5.12 14.74
N PRO A 99 14.41 -5.49 14.83
CA PRO A 99 15.26 -5.66 13.63
C PRO A 99 14.68 -6.66 12.64
N GLU A 100 14.05 -7.72 13.12
CA GLU A 100 13.42 -8.76 12.28
C GLU A 100 12.22 -8.20 11.51
N GLU A 101 11.38 -7.39 12.15
CA GLU A 101 10.24 -6.73 11.49
C GLU A 101 10.72 -5.76 10.41
N SER A 102 11.76 -4.98 10.69
CA SER A 102 12.37 -4.07 9.73
C SER A 102 12.96 -4.83 8.54
N HIS A 103 13.72 -5.87 8.79
CA HIS A 103 14.30 -6.71 7.73
C HIS A 103 13.22 -7.39 6.87
N LEU A 104 12.16 -7.90 7.49
CA LEU A 104 11.03 -8.50 6.77
C LEU A 104 10.34 -7.48 5.87
N LEU A 105 10.05 -6.27 6.39
CA LEU A 105 9.42 -5.22 5.60
C LEU A 105 10.32 -4.76 4.45
N ASP A 106 11.61 -4.62 4.68
CA ASP A 106 12.58 -4.26 3.65
C ASP A 106 12.61 -5.30 2.52
N LEU A 107 12.66 -6.58 2.87
CA LEU A 107 12.56 -7.68 1.91
C LEU A 107 11.25 -7.62 1.11
N MET A 108 10.12 -7.35 1.77
CA MET A 108 8.82 -7.18 1.09
C MET A 108 8.84 -6.01 0.11
N LEU A 109 9.44 -4.87 0.47
CA LEU A 109 9.58 -3.71 -0.41
C LEU A 109 10.43 -4.05 -1.64
N ILE A 110 11.54 -4.78 -1.47
CA ILE A 110 12.39 -5.25 -2.57
C ILE A 110 11.61 -6.15 -3.52
N LEU A 111 10.87 -7.13 -2.99
CA LEU A 111 10.07 -8.07 -3.79
C LEU A 111 8.93 -7.39 -4.56
N HIS A 112 8.48 -6.22 -4.11
CA HIS A 112 7.42 -5.44 -4.76
C HIS A 112 7.94 -4.29 -5.64
N ALA A 113 9.26 -4.09 -5.71
CA ALA A 113 9.84 -2.97 -6.46
C ALA A 113 9.59 -3.08 -7.97
N GLU A 114 9.51 -4.31 -8.50
CA GLU A 114 9.27 -4.56 -9.92
C GLU A 114 8.52 -5.88 -10.12
N HIS A 115 7.55 -5.89 -11.01
CA HIS A 115 6.82 -7.08 -11.45
C HIS A 115 6.37 -6.96 -12.91
N SER A 116 7.28 -6.53 -13.78
CA SER A 116 7.02 -6.52 -15.23
C SER A 116 5.73 -5.78 -15.62
N SER A 117 4.83 -6.41 -16.35
CA SER A 117 3.64 -5.80 -16.95
C SER A 117 2.39 -5.91 -16.07
N ASN A 118 2.43 -5.42 -14.83
CA ASN A 118 1.22 -5.30 -14.02
C ASN A 118 0.31 -4.14 -14.49
N ASN A 119 -0.93 -4.10 -14.02
CA ASN A 119 -1.91 -3.11 -14.47
C ASN A 119 -1.50 -1.66 -14.14
N SER A 120 -0.83 -1.42 -13.03
CA SER A 120 -0.33 -0.08 -12.68
C SER A 120 0.79 0.37 -13.62
N THR A 121 1.70 -0.53 -13.98
CA THR A 121 2.74 -0.27 -14.98
C THR A 121 2.12 0.05 -16.35
N PHE A 122 1.09 -0.69 -16.75
CA PHE A 122 0.37 -0.42 -18.00
C PHE A 122 -0.27 0.98 -17.98
N VAL A 123 -0.99 1.32 -16.91
CA VAL A 123 -1.61 2.65 -16.76
C VAL A 123 -0.56 3.75 -16.76
N CYS A 124 0.53 3.60 -16.01
CA CYS A 124 1.63 4.57 -15.99
C CYS A 124 2.21 4.80 -17.39
N ARG A 125 2.51 3.73 -18.13
CA ARG A 125 3.02 3.81 -19.50
C ARG A 125 2.01 4.44 -20.47
N ALA A 126 0.73 4.07 -20.35
CA ALA A 126 -0.33 4.63 -21.18
C ALA A 126 -0.47 6.15 -20.95
N MET A 127 -0.45 6.60 -19.70
CA MET A 127 -0.48 8.02 -19.39
C MET A 127 0.78 8.75 -19.86
N SER A 128 1.96 8.21 -19.59
CA SER A 128 3.24 8.81 -20.02
C SER A 128 3.36 8.91 -21.53
N SER A 129 2.72 8.03 -22.31
CA SER A 129 2.74 8.08 -23.78
C SER A 129 2.07 9.32 -24.36
N SER A 130 1.23 10.00 -23.58
CA SER A 130 0.62 11.29 -23.97
C SER A 130 1.52 12.50 -23.71
N GLY A 131 2.69 12.29 -23.10
CA GLY A 131 3.59 13.38 -22.71
C GLY A 131 3.17 14.12 -21.43
N THR A 132 2.30 13.51 -20.60
CA THR A 132 1.90 14.10 -19.32
C THR A 132 3.02 14.08 -18.29
N ASP A 133 2.87 14.86 -17.24
CA ASP A 133 3.82 14.97 -16.13
C ASP A 133 3.91 13.68 -15.29
N THR A 134 5.01 13.55 -14.53
CA THR A 134 5.29 12.40 -13.68
C THR A 134 4.23 12.21 -12.57
N TYR A 135 3.75 13.30 -11.98
CA TYR A 135 2.79 13.22 -10.86
C TYR A 135 1.44 12.68 -11.32
N SER A 136 0.95 13.14 -12.48
CA SER A 136 -0.28 12.62 -13.10
C SER A 136 -0.15 11.14 -13.45
N ALA A 137 0.96 10.72 -14.08
CA ALA A 137 1.18 9.34 -14.45
C ALA A 137 1.24 8.40 -13.23
N ILE A 138 1.96 8.78 -12.19
CA ILE A 138 2.07 8.00 -10.95
C ILE A 138 0.75 8.01 -10.16
N ALA A 139 0.05 9.15 -10.07
CA ALA A 139 -1.27 9.19 -9.42
C ALA A 139 -2.27 8.25 -10.11
N GLY A 140 -2.26 8.20 -11.45
CA GLY A 140 -3.06 7.25 -12.23
C GLY A 140 -2.70 5.80 -11.94
N ALA A 141 -1.41 5.47 -11.84
CA ALA A 141 -0.92 4.14 -11.49
C ALA A 141 -1.34 3.72 -10.07
N VAL A 142 -1.27 4.63 -9.10
CA VAL A 142 -1.77 4.40 -7.72
C VAL A 142 -3.29 4.21 -7.73
N GLY A 143 -4.02 4.98 -8.54
CA GLY A 143 -5.46 4.81 -8.74
C GLY A 143 -5.82 3.43 -9.30
N SER A 144 -5.03 2.93 -10.26
CA SER A 144 -5.14 1.56 -10.78
C SER A 144 -4.89 0.51 -9.69
N LEU A 145 -3.83 0.68 -8.91
CA LEU A 145 -3.49 -0.25 -7.81
C LEU A 145 -4.60 -0.30 -6.73
N LYS A 146 -5.31 0.80 -6.52
CA LYS A 146 -6.45 0.85 -5.59
C LYS A 146 -7.59 -0.10 -5.99
N GLY A 147 -7.71 -0.44 -7.25
CA GLY A 147 -8.78 -1.30 -7.76
C GLY A 147 -8.76 -2.70 -7.13
N PRO A 148 -9.93 -3.25 -6.74
CA PRO A 148 -10.00 -4.55 -6.05
C PRO A 148 -9.54 -5.73 -6.91
N LEU A 149 -9.58 -5.59 -8.23
CA LEU A 149 -9.11 -6.63 -9.16
C LEU A 149 -7.60 -6.61 -9.39
N HIS A 150 -6.90 -5.57 -8.88
CA HIS A 150 -5.45 -5.41 -8.99
C HIS A 150 -4.77 -5.44 -7.63
N GLY A 151 -4.95 -4.40 -6.80
CA GLY A 151 -4.31 -4.28 -5.48
C GLY A 151 -5.12 -4.87 -4.33
N GLY A 152 -6.19 -5.64 -4.60
CA GLY A 152 -7.10 -6.17 -3.58
C GLY A 152 -6.63 -7.42 -2.85
N ALA A 153 -5.57 -8.10 -3.33
CA ALA A 153 -5.15 -9.41 -2.82
C ALA A 153 -4.84 -9.39 -1.31
N ASN A 154 -4.04 -8.44 -0.83
CA ASN A 154 -3.70 -8.32 0.59
C ASN A 154 -4.94 -8.12 1.49
N ALA A 155 -5.92 -7.33 1.05
CA ALA A 155 -7.15 -7.14 1.81
C ALA A 155 -7.94 -8.45 1.91
N LYS A 156 -7.99 -9.24 0.84
CA LYS A 156 -8.62 -10.56 0.82
C LYS A 156 -7.90 -11.57 1.72
N VAL A 157 -6.57 -11.62 1.67
CA VAL A 157 -5.76 -12.44 2.59
C VAL A 157 -6.05 -12.09 4.05
N MET A 158 -6.02 -10.81 4.38
CA MET A 158 -6.29 -10.36 5.75
C MET A 158 -7.71 -10.64 6.21
N GLN A 159 -8.69 -10.59 5.31
CA GLN A 159 -10.06 -10.99 5.62
C GLN A 159 -10.14 -12.50 5.88
N MET A 160 -9.57 -13.33 4.99
CA MET A 160 -9.52 -14.78 5.16
C MET A 160 -8.87 -15.19 6.49
N PHE A 161 -7.75 -14.58 6.86
CA PHE A 161 -7.13 -14.85 8.17
C PHE A 161 -8.03 -14.47 9.35
N ARG A 162 -8.78 -13.39 9.26
CA ARG A 162 -9.77 -13.02 10.29
C ARG A 162 -10.88 -14.07 10.39
N ASP A 163 -11.38 -14.53 9.26
CA ASP A 163 -12.44 -15.56 9.20
C ASP A 163 -11.94 -16.89 9.74
N ILE A 164 -10.73 -17.32 9.36
CA ILE A 164 -10.09 -18.53 9.93
C ILE A 164 -9.98 -18.39 11.45
N ARG A 165 -9.41 -17.30 11.96
CA ARG A 165 -9.25 -17.10 13.42
C ARG A 165 -10.59 -17.05 14.16
N ALA A 166 -11.63 -16.54 13.55
CA ALA A 166 -12.96 -16.49 14.14
C ALA A 166 -13.58 -17.89 14.28
N HIS A 167 -13.26 -18.82 13.36
CA HIS A 167 -13.84 -20.17 13.35
C HIS A 167 -13.00 -21.18 14.13
N VAL A 168 -11.68 -21.19 13.94
CA VAL A 168 -10.80 -22.23 14.54
C VAL A 168 -9.94 -21.70 15.69
N GLY A 169 -10.07 -20.40 16.04
CA GLY A 169 -9.34 -19.79 17.14
C GLY A 169 -7.93 -19.31 16.74
N THR A 170 -7.14 -18.95 17.75
CA THR A 170 -5.80 -18.36 17.57
C THR A 170 -4.67 -19.38 17.55
N ALA A 171 -4.93 -20.60 17.98
CA ALA A 171 -3.98 -21.72 18.03
C ALA A 171 -4.73 -23.02 17.69
N PRO A 172 -5.20 -23.18 16.43
CA PRO A 172 -5.91 -24.38 16.02
C PRO A 172 -4.95 -25.57 15.94
N THR A 173 -5.51 -26.80 16.04
CA THR A 173 -4.80 -28.00 15.60
C THR A 173 -4.74 -28.02 14.06
N ASP A 174 -3.76 -28.74 13.51
CA ASP A 174 -3.63 -28.90 12.06
C ASP A 174 -4.89 -29.50 11.42
N ASP A 175 -5.51 -30.49 12.09
CA ASP A 175 -6.77 -31.11 11.63
C ASP A 175 -7.92 -30.10 11.58
N ALA A 176 -8.09 -29.28 12.62
CA ALA A 176 -9.15 -28.27 12.67
C ALA A 176 -8.93 -27.17 11.62
N LEU A 177 -7.69 -26.76 11.42
CA LEU A 177 -7.33 -25.79 10.38
C LEU A 177 -7.55 -26.39 9.00
N GLY A 178 -7.09 -27.62 8.75
CA GLY A 178 -7.28 -28.33 7.47
C GLY A 178 -8.76 -28.47 7.11
N ALA A 179 -9.58 -28.95 8.04
CA ALA A 179 -11.03 -29.09 7.81
C ALA A 179 -11.72 -27.76 7.46
N TYR A 180 -11.29 -26.65 8.05
CA TYR A 180 -11.86 -25.34 7.71
C TYR A 180 -11.36 -24.81 6.35
N LEU A 181 -10.12 -25.08 6.00
CA LEU A 181 -9.57 -24.75 4.68
C LEU A 181 -10.28 -25.53 3.56
N ASP A 182 -10.62 -26.80 3.80
CA ASP A 182 -11.42 -27.60 2.86
C ASP A 182 -12.81 -26.99 2.65
N GLN A 183 -13.49 -26.54 3.71
CA GLN A 183 -14.77 -25.83 3.59
C GLN A 183 -14.63 -24.52 2.78
N ILE A 184 -13.53 -23.80 2.90
CA ILE A 184 -13.27 -22.62 2.07
C ILE A 184 -13.12 -23.03 0.60
N LEU A 185 -12.36 -24.09 0.30
CA LEU A 185 -12.13 -24.59 -1.06
C LEU A 185 -13.43 -25.10 -1.70
N ASP A 186 -14.30 -25.73 -0.92
CA ASP A 186 -15.63 -26.21 -1.36
C ASP A 186 -16.66 -25.07 -1.52
N GLY A 187 -16.28 -23.82 -1.16
CA GLY A 187 -17.17 -22.66 -1.23
C GLY A 187 -18.25 -22.64 -0.13
N GLU A 188 -18.10 -23.42 0.95
CA GLU A 188 -19.02 -23.49 2.07
C GLU A 188 -18.72 -22.47 3.16
N ALA A 189 -17.44 -22.02 3.25
CA ALA A 189 -16.97 -21.07 4.25
C ALA A 189 -16.26 -19.84 3.63
N GLY A 190 -15.86 -18.89 4.47
CA GLY A 190 -15.20 -17.65 4.07
C GLY A 190 -16.09 -16.78 3.18
N ASP A 191 -15.54 -16.24 2.10
CA ASP A 191 -16.29 -15.45 1.12
C ASP A 191 -16.95 -16.32 0.02
N ARG A 192 -16.92 -17.63 0.20
CA ARG A 192 -17.50 -18.66 -0.70
C ARG A 192 -16.96 -18.64 -2.12
N SER A 193 -15.77 -18.09 -2.31
CA SER A 193 -15.13 -18.03 -3.64
C SER A 193 -14.42 -19.34 -4.02
N GLY A 194 -14.25 -20.28 -3.11
CA GLY A 194 -13.46 -21.49 -3.32
C GLY A 194 -11.96 -21.22 -3.43
N LYS A 195 -11.46 -20.14 -2.85
CA LYS A 195 -10.06 -19.70 -3.02
C LYS A 195 -9.35 -19.51 -1.69
N ILE A 196 -8.15 -20.04 -1.62
CA ILE A 196 -7.18 -19.68 -0.58
C ILE A 196 -6.36 -18.49 -1.09
N TYR A 197 -6.67 -17.30 -0.59
CA TYR A 197 -5.99 -16.08 -1.01
C TYR A 197 -4.54 -16.06 -0.56
N GLY A 198 -3.66 -15.58 -1.43
CA GLY A 198 -2.21 -15.52 -1.20
C GLY A 198 -1.45 -16.74 -1.76
N LEU A 199 -2.16 -17.73 -2.28
CA LEU A 199 -1.58 -18.87 -2.99
C LEU A 199 -1.99 -18.84 -4.47
N GLY A 200 -1.04 -19.17 -5.34
CA GLY A 200 -1.24 -19.15 -6.79
C GLY A 200 -1.15 -17.74 -7.40
N HIS A 201 -1.10 -17.68 -8.70
CA HIS A 201 -1.03 -16.43 -9.45
C HIS A 201 -1.68 -16.61 -10.83
N ALA A 202 -2.40 -15.60 -11.32
CA ALA A 202 -3.11 -15.67 -12.60
C ALA A 202 -2.18 -15.80 -13.84
N VAL A 203 -0.92 -15.37 -13.70
CA VAL A 203 0.07 -15.37 -14.81
C VAL A 203 1.02 -16.58 -14.71
N TYR A 204 1.28 -17.08 -13.52
CA TYR A 204 2.16 -18.24 -13.34
C TYR A 204 1.33 -19.53 -13.46
N THR A 205 1.31 -20.09 -14.65
CA THR A 205 0.82 -21.46 -14.89
C THR A 205 1.99 -22.42 -14.69
N MET A 206 1.75 -23.49 -13.92
CA MET A 206 2.68 -24.62 -13.86
C MET A 206 2.71 -25.37 -15.18
#